data_1169dbce11bd43c630306b8dcb501879
#
_entry.id   1169dbce11bd43c630306b8dcb501879
#
_cell.length_a   1.000
_cell.length_b   1.000
_cell.length_c   1.000
_cell.angle_alpha   90.00
_cell.angle_beta   90.00
_cell.angle_gamma   90.00
#
_symmetry.space_group_name_H-M   'P 1'
#
loop_
_entity.id
_entity.type
_entity.pdbx_description
1 polymer ?
#
loop_
_entity_poly.entity_id
_entity_poly.type
_entity_poly.pdbx_seq_one_letter_code
_entity_poly.pdbx_strand_id
1 'polypeptide(L)'
;MRWLGVFLDKKLTYRHHIKAMTDRRRTITAGLQCLGNTIRGINQSNLRLLYQACILPVLTYAAPVWYNPNHRQKWHFEELTKVQNNTLRRVLGAFKTTPNISLNILSFLPPIQHYIQKLSEGYALRIFRLPLLSPITHRLPYSHIENRPRKKPITRPDSIPFQRPQPYDRCSPKKATNLQ
;
A
#
# COMPACT_ATOMS: atom_id res chain seq x y z
N MET A 1 6.09 -26.34 3.49
CA MET A 1 7.35 -25.97 2.82
C MET A 1 7.48 -24.45 2.83
N ARG A 2 8.70 -23.90 3.04
CA ARG A 2 8.95 -22.46 2.98
C ARG A 2 9.85 -22.14 1.79
N TRP A 3 9.42 -21.26 0.91
CA TRP A 3 10.19 -20.83 -0.26
C TRP A 3 10.16 -19.32 -0.41
N LEU A 4 11.32 -18.70 -0.52
CA LEU A 4 11.47 -17.23 -0.57
C LEU A 4 10.66 -16.48 0.52
N GLY A 5 10.57 -17.06 1.71
CA GLY A 5 9.77 -16.47 2.80
C GLY A 5 8.27 -16.74 2.76
N VAL A 6 7.75 -17.36 1.70
CA VAL A 6 6.35 -17.76 1.59
C VAL A 6 6.17 -19.18 2.12
N PHE A 7 5.15 -19.37 2.96
CA PHE A 7 4.79 -20.70 3.45
C PHE A 7 3.74 -21.32 2.51
N LEU A 8 4.12 -22.40 1.86
CA LEU A 8 3.28 -23.15 0.93
C LEU A 8 2.70 -24.38 1.63
N ASP A 9 1.39 -24.48 1.65
CA ASP A 9 0.65 -25.64 2.16
C ASP A 9 0.34 -26.62 1.02
N LYS A 10 0.12 -27.89 1.32
CA LYS A 10 -0.29 -28.90 0.32
C LYS A 10 -1.56 -28.51 -0.45
N LYS A 11 -2.49 -27.81 0.21
CA LYS A 11 -3.76 -27.35 -0.36
C LYS A 11 -3.70 -25.91 -0.89
N LEU A 12 -2.54 -25.25 -0.88
CA LEU A 12 -2.34 -23.84 -1.26
C LEU A 12 -3.34 -22.87 -0.59
N THR A 13 -3.66 -23.14 0.67
CA THR A 13 -4.59 -22.28 1.45
C THR A 13 -3.94 -21.04 1.99
N TYR A 14 -2.61 -21.00 2.07
CA TYR A 14 -1.79 -19.90 2.59
C TYR A 14 -2.14 -19.41 4.01
N ARG A 15 -2.95 -20.15 4.75
CA ARG A 15 -3.36 -19.76 6.12
C ARG A 15 -2.15 -19.61 7.04
N HIS A 16 -1.20 -20.53 6.96
CA HIS A 16 0.03 -20.48 7.75
C HIS A 16 0.87 -19.25 7.39
N HIS A 17 0.93 -18.89 6.10
CA HIS A 17 1.63 -17.70 5.65
C HIS A 17 1.02 -16.42 6.23
N ILE A 18 -0.30 -16.25 6.11
CA ILE A 18 -1.01 -15.09 6.66
C ILE A 18 -0.81 -14.98 8.17
N LYS A 19 -0.91 -16.10 8.90
CA LYS A 19 -0.66 -16.11 10.35
C LYS A 19 0.77 -15.68 10.69
N ALA A 20 1.77 -16.19 9.98
CA ALA A 20 3.16 -15.80 10.18
C ALA A 20 3.40 -14.31 9.89
N MET A 21 2.74 -13.73 8.89
CA MET A 21 2.83 -12.29 8.59
C MET A 21 2.16 -11.45 9.68
N THR A 22 1.00 -11.89 10.17
CA THR A 22 0.30 -11.19 11.27
C THR A 22 1.10 -11.23 12.58
N ASP A 23 1.80 -12.32 12.87
CA ASP A 23 2.65 -12.42 14.07
C ASP A 23 3.88 -11.51 13.96
N ARG A 24 4.55 -11.47 12.81
CA ARG A 24 5.66 -10.53 12.56
C ARG A 24 5.23 -9.08 12.74
N ARG A 25 4.03 -8.71 12.26
CA ARG A 25 3.48 -7.38 12.47
C ARG A 25 3.36 -7.02 13.95
N ARG A 26 3.01 -7.98 14.84
CA ARG A 26 2.88 -7.70 16.27
C ARG A 26 4.18 -7.13 16.86
N THR A 27 5.31 -7.72 16.52
CA THR A 27 6.63 -7.24 16.95
C THR A 27 6.90 -5.82 16.45
N ILE A 28 6.65 -5.56 15.16
CA ILE A 28 6.85 -4.24 14.55
C ILE A 28 5.93 -3.20 15.20
N THR A 29 4.65 -3.55 15.42
CA THR A 29 3.69 -2.64 16.06
C THR A 29 4.07 -2.31 17.49
N ALA A 30 4.59 -3.26 18.24
CA ALA A 30 5.10 -3.01 19.60
C ALA A 30 6.27 -2.01 19.57
N GLY A 31 7.20 -2.15 18.63
CA GLY A 31 8.28 -1.17 18.43
C GLY A 31 7.75 0.24 18.08
N LEU A 32 6.77 0.33 17.18
CA LEU A 32 6.16 1.62 16.84
C LEU A 32 5.43 2.28 18.01
N GLN A 33 4.84 1.48 18.91
CA GLN A 33 4.19 2.01 20.12
C GLN A 33 5.17 2.65 21.10
N CYS A 34 6.38 2.10 21.23
CA CYS A 34 7.43 2.70 22.05
C CYS A 34 7.83 4.09 21.53
N LEU A 35 7.70 4.33 20.20
CA LEU A 35 8.00 5.62 19.59
C LEU A 35 6.84 6.62 19.71
N GLY A 36 5.60 6.14 19.83
CA GLY A 36 4.36 6.93 19.89
C GLY A 36 3.99 7.37 21.30
N ASN A 37 4.90 7.97 22.05
CA ASN A 37 4.60 8.48 23.40
C ASN A 37 3.85 9.82 23.32
N THR A 38 2.86 10.01 24.20
CA THR A 38 1.95 11.15 24.21
C THR A 38 2.66 12.49 24.46
N ILE A 39 3.77 12.49 25.21
CA ILE A 39 4.45 13.74 25.63
C ILE A 39 5.67 14.06 24.75
N ARG A 40 6.43 13.06 24.33
CA ARG A 40 7.69 13.23 23.58
C ARG A 40 7.77 12.31 22.36
N GLY A 41 6.65 11.72 21.95
CA GLY A 41 6.61 10.77 20.87
C GLY A 41 6.53 11.40 19.49
N ILE A 42 6.61 10.54 18.50
CA ILE A 42 6.50 10.91 17.09
C ILE A 42 5.08 11.42 16.80
N ASN A 43 4.98 12.47 16.00
CA ASN A 43 3.70 13.01 15.54
C ASN A 43 2.89 11.93 14.78
N GLN A 44 1.56 12.02 14.90
CA GLN A 44 0.60 11.09 14.27
C GLN A 44 0.83 10.93 12.76
N SER A 45 1.18 12.01 12.05
CA SER A 45 1.50 11.97 10.62
C SER A 45 2.71 11.06 10.34
N ASN A 46 3.74 11.15 11.17
CA ASN A 46 4.94 10.32 11.04
C ASN A 46 4.66 8.86 11.44
N LEU A 47 3.82 8.62 12.45
CA LEU A 47 3.37 7.26 12.79
C LEU A 47 2.61 6.61 11.63
N ARG A 48 1.80 7.39 10.92
CA ARG A 48 1.12 6.92 9.70
C ARG A 48 2.13 6.55 8.62
N LEU A 49 3.15 7.37 8.38
CA LEU A 49 4.21 7.04 7.41
C LEU A 49 4.96 5.76 7.80
N LEU A 50 5.28 5.61 9.08
CA LEU A 50 5.91 4.39 9.60
C LEU A 50 4.99 3.17 9.45
N TYR A 51 3.69 3.31 9.65
CA TYR A 51 2.73 2.25 9.36
C TYR A 51 2.79 1.82 7.89
N GLN A 52 2.78 2.78 6.97
CA GLN A 52 2.85 2.51 5.54
C GLN A 52 4.18 1.89 5.11
N ALA A 53 5.27 2.33 5.72
CA ALA A 53 6.62 1.85 5.37
C ALA A 53 6.98 0.50 5.99
N CYS A 54 6.56 0.24 7.23
CA CYS A 54 6.99 -0.94 7.99
C CYS A 54 5.93 -2.02 8.08
N ILE A 55 4.66 -1.67 8.33
CA ILE A 55 3.61 -2.65 8.61
C ILE A 55 2.92 -3.14 7.35
N LEU A 56 2.52 -2.23 6.48
CA LEU A 56 1.83 -2.56 5.23
C LEU A 56 2.61 -3.55 4.37
N PRO A 57 3.91 -3.36 4.09
CA PRO A 57 4.69 -4.29 3.27
C PRO A 57 4.80 -5.69 3.88
N VAL A 58 4.82 -5.78 5.21
CA VAL A 58 4.85 -7.08 5.90
C VAL A 58 3.52 -7.81 5.75
N LEU A 59 2.40 -7.12 5.94
CA LEU A 59 1.05 -7.71 5.80
C LEU A 59 0.73 -8.12 4.37
N THR A 60 1.25 -7.37 3.40
CA THR A 60 0.97 -7.61 1.96
C THR A 60 2.10 -8.38 1.27
N TYR A 61 3.03 -8.95 2.05
CA TYR A 61 4.14 -9.70 1.49
C TYR A 61 3.65 -10.85 0.60
N ALA A 62 4.21 -10.92 -0.60
CA ALA A 62 3.83 -11.89 -1.62
C ALA A 62 2.33 -11.93 -1.98
N ALA A 63 1.60 -10.83 -1.82
CA ALA A 63 0.18 -10.74 -2.12
C ALA A 63 -0.19 -11.29 -3.51
N PRO A 64 0.54 -11.03 -4.60
CA PRO A 64 0.21 -11.59 -5.91
C PRO A 64 0.29 -13.13 -5.98
N VAL A 65 0.96 -13.78 -5.04
CA VAL A 65 1.09 -15.25 -5.01
C VAL A 65 -0.10 -15.91 -4.35
N TRP A 66 -0.58 -15.35 -3.24
CA TRP A 66 -1.66 -15.96 -2.45
C TRP A 66 -3.02 -15.33 -2.66
N TYR A 67 -3.08 -14.13 -3.24
CA TYR A 67 -4.35 -13.47 -3.54
C TYR A 67 -4.96 -14.01 -4.83
N ASN A 68 -6.17 -14.54 -4.73
CA ASN A 68 -6.96 -14.94 -5.88
C ASN A 68 -8.32 -14.23 -5.84
N PRO A 69 -8.64 -13.34 -6.81
CA PRO A 69 -9.90 -12.61 -6.84
C PRO A 69 -11.12 -13.53 -7.01
N ASN A 70 -10.94 -14.68 -7.67
CA ASN A 70 -12.00 -15.65 -7.96
C ASN A 70 -12.33 -16.56 -6.77
N HIS A 71 -11.39 -16.77 -5.86
CA HIS A 71 -11.62 -17.51 -4.63
C HIS A 71 -11.95 -16.55 -3.50
N ARG A 72 -13.16 -16.71 -2.93
CA ARG A 72 -13.58 -15.98 -1.73
C ARG A 72 -12.77 -16.45 -0.51
N GLN A 73 -11.55 -16.01 -0.40
CA GLN A 73 -10.68 -16.23 0.77
C GLN A 73 -11.11 -15.32 1.93
N LYS A 74 -12.40 -15.44 2.31
CA LYS A 74 -13.05 -14.58 3.29
C LYS A 74 -12.25 -14.53 4.61
N TRP A 75 -11.77 -15.67 5.06
CA TRP A 75 -10.97 -15.78 6.28
C TRP A 75 -9.68 -14.93 6.23
N HIS A 76 -8.95 -14.91 5.10
CA HIS A 76 -7.71 -14.13 4.96
C HIS A 76 -7.98 -12.64 5.12
N PHE A 77 -9.02 -12.14 4.48
CA PHE A 77 -9.39 -10.73 4.55
C PHE A 77 -9.94 -10.33 5.92
N GLU A 78 -10.74 -11.19 6.55
CA GLU A 78 -11.23 -10.94 7.90
C GLU A 78 -10.07 -10.82 8.89
N GLU A 79 -9.10 -11.73 8.82
CA GLU A 79 -7.95 -11.72 9.70
C GLU A 79 -7.06 -10.49 9.47
N LEU A 80 -6.75 -10.18 8.20
CA LEU A 80 -5.95 -9.01 7.85
C LEU A 80 -6.66 -7.70 8.22
N THR A 81 -7.99 -7.62 8.06
CA THR A 81 -8.78 -6.45 8.46
C THR A 81 -8.80 -6.26 9.97
N LYS A 82 -8.97 -7.33 10.74
CA LYS A 82 -8.85 -7.27 12.22
C LYS A 82 -7.49 -6.72 12.64
N VAL A 83 -6.46 -7.23 11.99
CA VAL A 83 -5.08 -6.82 12.25
C VAL A 83 -4.85 -5.36 11.87
N GLN A 84 -5.32 -4.91 10.71
CA GLN A 84 -5.25 -3.51 10.30
C GLN A 84 -5.93 -2.61 11.32
N ASN A 85 -7.17 -2.89 11.66
CA ASN A 85 -7.96 -2.07 12.59
C ASN A 85 -7.33 -1.99 13.97
N ASN A 86 -6.82 -3.10 14.50
CA ASN A 86 -6.14 -3.11 15.80
C ASN A 86 -4.85 -2.26 15.77
N THR A 87 -4.12 -2.30 14.67
CA THR A 87 -2.91 -1.49 14.52
C THR A 87 -3.24 -0.02 14.37
N LEU A 88 -4.25 0.32 13.57
CA LEU A 88 -4.69 1.70 13.38
C LEU A 88 -5.19 2.33 14.68
N ARG A 89 -5.95 1.58 15.51
CA ARG A 89 -6.35 2.09 16.83
C ARG A 89 -5.16 2.50 17.68
N ARG A 90 -4.10 1.71 17.63
CA ARG A 90 -2.86 1.99 18.39
C ARG A 90 -2.08 3.19 17.82
N VAL A 91 -1.99 3.28 16.49
CA VAL A 91 -1.29 4.36 15.79
C VAL A 91 -2.01 5.69 15.97
N LEU A 92 -3.35 5.68 15.91
CA LEU A 92 -4.18 6.87 16.04
C LEU A 92 -4.47 7.24 17.52
N GLY A 93 -4.11 6.37 18.47
CA GLY A 93 -4.53 6.57 19.85
C GLY A 93 -6.04 6.46 20.06
N ALA A 94 -6.75 5.79 19.15
CA ALA A 94 -8.20 5.70 19.15
C ALA A 94 -8.71 4.68 20.18
N PHE A 95 -9.91 4.94 20.72
CA PHE A 95 -10.54 4.04 21.67
C PHE A 95 -10.87 2.68 21.02
N LYS A 96 -10.97 1.64 21.85
CA LYS A 96 -11.31 0.28 21.41
C LYS A 96 -12.68 0.21 20.74
N THR A 97 -13.61 1.08 21.16
CA THR A 97 -14.99 1.19 20.67
C THR A 97 -15.11 1.96 19.34
N THR A 98 -14.06 2.62 18.88
CA THR A 98 -14.11 3.42 17.65
C THR A 98 -14.49 2.55 16.44
N PRO A 99 -15.49 2.95 15.62
CA PRO A 99 -15.90 2.23 14.43
C PRO A 99 -14.76 2.06 13.43
N ASN A 100 -14.70 0.93 12.74
CA ASN A 100 -13.63 0.64 11.77
C ASN A 100 -13.62 1.61 10.58
N ILE A 101 -14.77 2.08 10.16
CA ILE A 101 -14.91 3.06 9.06
C ILE A 101 -14.23 4.37 9.46
N SER A 102 -14.49 4.85 10.67
CA SER A 102 -13.87 6.08 11.21
C SER A 102 -12.35 5.97 11.29
N LEU A 103 -11.82 4.79 11.65
CA LEU A 103 -10.36 4.55 11.66
C LEU A 103 -9.74 4.69 10.27
N ASN A 104 -10.39 4.15 9.24
CA ASN A 104 -9.90 4.25 7.86
C ASN A 104 -9.94 5.70 7.36
N ILE A 105 -10.99 6.46 7.69
CA ILE A 105 -11.11 7.88 7.33
C ILE A 105 -10.03 8.70 8.04
N LEU A 106 -9.90 8.58 9.34
CA LEU A 106 -8.92 9.33 10.14
C LEU A 106 -7.47 9.01 9.77
N SER A 107 -7.20 7.75 9.42
CA SER A 107 -5.87 7.33 8.98
C SER A 107 -5.57 7.72 7.54
N PHE A 108 -6.57 8.07 6.73
CA PHE A 108 -6.46 8.22 5.27
C PHE A 108 -5.86 6.97 4.60
N LEU A 109 -6.14 5.80 5.13
CA LEU A 109 -5.66 4.53 4.59
C LEU A 109 -6.84 3.73 4.06
N PRO A 110 -6.75 3.19 2.85
CA PRO A 110 -7.78 2.32 2.33
C PRO A 110 -7.83 1.01 3.10
N PRO A 111 -8.97 0.32 3.13
CA PRO A 111 -9.06 -1.04 3.63
C PRO A 111 -8.02 -1.95 2.96
N ILE A 112 -7.46 -2.88 3.72
CA ILE A 112 -6.36 -3.76 3.27
C ILE A 112 -6.70 -4.53 1.99
N GLN A 113 -7.98 -4.84 1.78
CA GLN A 113 -8.47 -5.54 0.59
C GLN A 113 -8.18 -4.77 -0.70
N HIS A 114 -8.50 -3.48 -0.74
CA HIS A 114 -8.24 -2.62 -1.89
C HIS A 114 -6.74 -2.43 -2.13
N TYR A 115 -5.96 -2.39 -1.06
CA TYR A 115 -4.51 -2.29 -1.18
C TYR A 115 -3.90 -3.55 -1.81
N ILE A 116 -4.33 -4.74 -1.36
CA ILE A 116 -3.89 -6.03 -1.91
C ILE A 116 -4.32 -6.17 -3.37
N GLN A 117 -5.56 -5.81 -3.69
CA GLN A 117 -6.07 -5.82 -5.05
C GLN A 117 -5.21 -4.94 -5.97
N LYS A 118 -4.98 -3.69 -5.57
CA LYS A 118 -4.11 -2.75 -6.32
C LYS A 118 -2.70 -3.30 -6.55
N LEU A 119 -2.11 -3.94 -5.54
CA LEU A 119 -0.79 -4.57 -5.69
C LEU A 119 -0.82 -5.72 -6.72
N SER A 120 -1.84 -6.55 -6.67
CA SER A 120 -1.98 -7.70 -7.57
C SER A 120 -2.25 -7.26 -9.01
N GLU A 121 -3.09 -6.26 -9.21
CA GLU A 121 -3.33 -5.65 -10.52
C GLU A 121 -2.05 -5.00 -11.07
N GLY A 122 -1.33 -4.25 -10.24
CA GLY A 122 -0.05 -3.65 -10.60
C GLY A 122 1.00 -4.69 -11.00
N TYR A 123 1.02 -5.85 -10.33
CA TYR A 123 1.88 -6.96 -10.68
C TYR A 123 1.47 -7.60 -12.01
N ALA A 124 0.18 -7.85 -12.23
CA ALA A 124 -0.33 -8.35 -13.49
C ALA A 124 0.04 -7.42 -14.66
N LEU A 125 -0.15 -6.11 -14.51
CA LEU A 125 0.24 -5.12 -15.52
C LEU A 125 1.75 -5.15 -15.82
N ARG A 126 2.59 -5.38 -14.82
CA ARG A 126 4.04 -5.53 -15.04
C ARG A 126 4.35 -6.76 -15.88
N ILE A 127 3.70 -7.89 -15.61
CA ILE A 127 3.85 -9.12 -16.41
C ILE A 127 3.42 -8.86 -17.85
N PHE A 128 2.29 -8.20 -18.08
CA PHE A 128 1.83 -7.84 -19.43
C PHE A 128 2.78 -6.91 -20.18
N ARG A 129 3.57 -6.12 -19.48
CA ARG A 129 4.56 -5.22 -20.09
C ARG A 129 5.90 -5.87 -20.41
N LEU A 130 6.13 -7.11 -19.96
CA LEU A 130 7.36 -7.82 -20.27
C LEU A 130 7.51 -8.07 -21.78
N PRO A 131 8.74 -8.04 -22.32
CA PRO A 131 8.97 -8.37 -23.71
C PRO A 131 8.57 -9.83 -24.00
N LEU A 132 8.18 -10.12 -25.25
CA LEU A 132 7.74 -11.45 -25.67
C LEU A 132 8.83 -12.53 -25.49
N LEU A 133 10.11 -12.14 -25.54
CA LEU A 133 11.24 -13.05 -25.30
C LEU A 133 11.47 -13.39 -23.82
N SER A 134 10.72 -12.81 -22.90
CA SER A 134 10.87 -13.14 -21.47
C SER A 134 10.43 -14.58 -21.19
N PRO A 135 11.19 -15.35 -20.38
CA PRO A 135 10.81 -16.72 -20.03
C PRO A 135 9.43 -16.84 -19.36
N ILE A 136 8.99 -15.77 -18.70
CA ILE A 136 7.69 -15.71 -18.01
C ILE A 136 6.55 -15.66 -19.05
N THR A 137 6.74 -14.94 -20.17
CA THR A 137 5.70 -14.79 -21.18
C THR A 137 5.41 -16.09 -21.92
N HIS A 138 6.40 -16.97 -22.10
CA HIS A 138 6.21 -18.29 -22.67
C HIS A 138 5.35 -19.22 -21.82
N ARG A 139 5.24 -18.95 -20.53
CA ARG A 139 4.42 -19.76 -19.59
C ARG A 139 3.01 -19.22 -19.39
N LEU A 140 2.69 -18.05 -19.98
CA LEU A 140 1.34 -17.49 -19.92
C LEU A 140 0.45 -18.16 -20.96
N PRO A 141 -0.85 -18.40 -20.65
CA PRO A 141 -1.81 -18.90 -21.63
C PRO A 141 -1.86 -17.97 -22.86
N TYR A 142 -1.99 -18.53 -24.05
CA TYR A 142 -1.98 -17.80 -25.32
C TYR A 142 -3.01 -16.65 -25.37
N SER A 143 -4.17 -16.84 -24.75
CA SER A 143 -5.22 -15.81 -24.62
C SER A 143 -4.76 -14.52 -23.94
N HIS A 144 -3.78 -14.61 -23.04
CA HIS A 144 -3.19 -13.43 -22.39
C HIS A 144 -2.18 -12.69 -23.28
N ILE A 145 -1.61 -13.36 -24.26
CA ILE A 145 -0.63 -12.78 -25.18
C ILE A 145 -1.35 -11.96 -26.27
N GLU A 146 -2.47 -12.46 -26.76
CA GLU A 146 -3.25 -11.85 -27.82
C GLU A 146 -3.93 -10.53 -27.42
N ASN A 147 -4.38 -10.44 -26.18
CA ASN A 147 -5.04 -9.28 -25.61
C ASN A 147 -4.06 -8.22 -25.03
N ARG A 148 -2.77 -8.27 -25.37
CA ARG A 148 -1.83 -7.23 -24.94
C ARG A 148 -2.15 -5.91 -25.63
N PRO A 149 -2.34 -4.83 -24.87
CA PRO A 149 -2.41 -3.51 -25.48
C PRO A 149 -1.10 -3.26 -26.23
N ARG A 150 -1.17 -3.11 -27.55
CA ARG A 150 -0.01 -2.74 -28.36
C ARG A 150 0.55 -1.45 -27.78
N LYS A 151 1.84 -1.47 -27.38
CA LYS A 151 2.54 -0.23 -27.02
C LYS A 151 2.43 0.70 -28.22
N LYS A 152 1.61 1.75 -28.11
CA LYS A 152 1.80 2.90 -29.00
C LYS A 152 3.25 3.36 -28.78
N PRO A 153 4.03 3.56 -29.84
CA PRO A 153 5.34 4.18 -29.67
C PRO A 153 5.09 5.47 -28.89
N ILE A 154 5.86 5.63 -27.81
CA ILE A 154 5.87 6.88 -27.05
C ILE A 154 6.50 7.88 -28.04
N THR A 155 5.68 8.51 -28.86
CA THR A 155 6.05 9.78 -29.47
C THR A 155 6.34 10.69 -28.30
N ARG A 156 7.62 10.99 -28.08
CA ARG A 156 7.99 12.06 -27.16
C ARG A 156 7.17 13.26 -27.62
N PRO A 157 6.34 13.86 -26.76
CA PRO A 157 5.76 15.15 -27.10
C PRO A 157 6.97 16.04 -27.37
N ASP A 158 7.04 16.53 -28.59
CA ASP A 158 8.05 17.48 -29.00
C ASP A 158 8.11 18.54 -27.91
N SER A 159 9.30 18.64 -27.32
CA SER A 159 9.76 19.67 -26.41
C SER A 159 8.71 20.69 -25.99
N ILE A 160 8.01 20.42 -24.90
CA ILE A 160 7.37 21.48 -24.13
C ILE A 160 8.53 22.37 -23.65
N PRO A 161 8.64 23.63 -24.10
CA PRO A 161 9.69 24.50 -23.64
C PRO A 161 9.58 24.62 -22.12
N PHE A 162 10.63 24.30 -21.40
CA PHE A 162 10.72 24.42 -19.96
C PHE A 162 10.52 25.91 -19.61
N GLN A 163 9.28 26.30 -19.30
CA GLN A 163 8.98 27.59 -18.69
C GLN A 163 9.56 27.56 -17.28
N ARG A 164 10.62 28.33 -17.06
CA ARG A 164 11.11 28.57 -15.71
C ARG A 164 9.96 29.13 -14.88
N PRO A 165 9.72 28.60 -13.66
CA PRO A 165 8.77 29.21 -12.74
C PRO A 165 9.21 30.65 -12.52
N GLN A 166 8.29 31.59 -12.75
CA GLN A 166 8.49 33.02 -12.43
C GLN A 166 8.87 33.13 -10.93
N PRO A 167 9.86 33.94 -10.59
CA PRO A 167 10.18 34.17 -9.19
C PRO A 167 8.94 34.77 -8.50
N TYR A 168 8.56 34.17 -7.37
CA TYR A 168 7.49 34.67 -6.51
C TYR A 168 7.74 36.14 -6.21
N ASP A 169 6.89 37.00 -6.71
CA ASP A 169 6.86 38.42 -6.31
C ASP A 169 6.64 38.49 -4.81
N ARG A 170 7.66 38.95 -4.10
CA ARG A 170 7.55 39.24 -2.66
C ARG A 170 6.43 40.23 -2.50
N CYS A 171 5.37 39.87 -1.77
CA CYS A 171 4.35 40.77 -1.32
C CYS A 171 4.99 42.03 -0.70
N SER A 172 4.91 43.15 -1.38
CA SER A 172 5.23 44.47 -0.84
C SER A 172 4.26 44.75 0.34
N PRO A 173 4.76 45.25 1.46
CA PRO A 173 3.91 45.57 2.61
C PRO A 173 2.94 46.69 2.23
N LYS A 174 1.64 46.45 2.36
CA LYS A 174 0.60 47.48 2.23
C LYS A 174 0.86 48.57 3.23
N LYS A 175 1.09 49.79 2.74
CA LYS A 175 1.16 51.01 3.55
C LYS A 175 -0.13 51.16 4.32
N ALA A 176 -0.01 51.28 5.65
CA ALA A 176 -1.10 51.68 6.52
C ALA A 176 -1.52 53.12 6.17
N THR A 177 -2.73 53.26 5.67
CA THR A 177 -3.36 54.59 5.48
C THR A 177 -3.91 55.04 6.84
N ASN A 178 -3.32 56.09 7.38
CA ASN A 178 -3.82 56.81 8.56
C ASN A 178 -5.21 57.35 8.25
N LEU A 179 -6.19 57.00 9.08
CA LEU A 179 -7.47 57.67 9.19
C LEU A 179 -7.36 58.71 10.34
N GLN A 180 -7.40 59.97 9.96
CA GLN A 180 -7.80 61.06 10.84
C GLN A 180 -9.30 61.03 11.04
#